data_111fc6d01cbbbb5edfbe26fa2d53288e
#
_entry.id   111fc6d01cbbbb5edfbe26fa2d53288e
#
_cell.length_a   1.000
_cell.length_b   1.000
_cell.length_c   1.000
_cell.angle_alpha   90.00
_cell.angle_beta   90.00
_cell.angle_gamma   90.00
#
_symmetry.space_group_name_H-M   'P 1'
#
loop_
_entity.id
_entity.type
_entity.pdbx_description
1 polymer ?
#
loop_
_entity_poly.entity_id
_entity_poly.type
_entity_poly.pdbx_seq_one_letter_code
_entity_poly.pdbx_strand_id
1 'polypeptide(L)'
;NIVENALEQVRPIVAKSYRDYRNYKQDFVRMLDDVYKKSQAIMYVGDKENSNADSALVSTKRSLIFNQLNKELYQKFFLTTEEIQACRDGYIYIHDMSARRDTMNCCLFDVAHVLSGGFEMGNIWYNEPKTLDVAFDVIGDIVLSAASQQYGGFTVPSVDLILEPYAEKSYRRALAKYERLGVAADLAEKEALADVKKEFEQGFQGWEYKFNTVASSRGDYPFITVTAGTGTGQFARMASVAMLEVRRGGQGKTGHKKPVLFPKIVFLYDENLHGPGKPLEDVFEAGVACS
;
A
#
# COMPACT_ATOMS: atom_id res chain seq x y z
N ASN A 1 50.17 15.03 5.71
CA ASN A 1 50.35 14.41 4.39
C ASN A 1 51.34 15.27 3.58
N ILE A 2 52.41 14.67 3.01
CA ILE A 2 53.50 15.37 2.31
C ILE A 2 52.93 16.26 1.18
N VAL A 3 51.99 15.75 0.42
CA VAL A 3 51.35 16.45 -0.71
C VAL A 3 50.57 17.69 -0.21
N GLU A 4 49.83 17.55 0.87
CA GLU A 4 49.08 18.65 1.45
C GLU A 4 49.96 19.75 1.99
N ASN A 5 51.03 19.38 2.67
CA ASN A 5 51.99 20.34 3.20
C ASN A 5 52.72 21.10 2.07
N ALA A 6 53.01 20.42 0.97
CA ALA A 6 53.57 21.07 -0.22
C ALA A 6 52.55 22.00 -0.92
N LEU A 7 51.32 21.58 -1.03
CA LEU A 7 50.25 22.41 -1.58
C LEU A 7 49.92 23.62 -0.70
N GLU A 8 50.04 23.50 0.62
CA GLU A 8 49.81 24.60 1.57
C GLU A 8 50.78 25.77 1.36
N GLN A 9 52.01 25.44 1.02
CA GLN A 9 53.07 26.46 0.76
C GLN A 9 52.85 27.18 -0.58
N VAL A 10 52.26 26.53 -1.57
CA VAL A 10 52.15 27.07 -2.93
C VAL A 10 50.75 27.55 -3.24
N ARG A 11 49.73 26.85 -2.78
CA ARG A 11 48.30 27.16 -3.02
C ARG A 11 47.42 26.79 -1.81
N PRO A 12 47.39 27.61 -0.76
CA PRO A 12 46.74 27.29 0.50
C PRO A 12 45.24 27.03 0.35
N ILE A 13 44.56 27.74 -0.58
CA ILE A 13 43.13 27.52 -0.85
C ILE A 13 42.86 26.13 -1.43
N VAL A 14 43.74 25.66 -2.34
CA VAL A 14 43.63 24.33 -2.92
C VAL A 14 43.93 23.24 -1.88
N ALA A 15 44.93 23.46 -1.03
CA ALA A 15 45.23 22.56 0.08
C ALA A 15 44.09 22.43 1.06
N LYS A 16 43.42 23.55 1.38
CA LYS A 16 42.23 23.58 2.22
C LYS A 16 41.08 22.81 1.59
N SER A 17 40.75 23.08 0.33
CA SER A 17 39.69 22.38 -0.39
C SER A 17 39.94 20.86 -0.47
N TYR A 18 41.19 20.46 -0.67
CA TYR A 18 41.56 19.04 -0.67
C TYR A 18 41.38 18.39 0.70
N ARG A 19 41.77 19.08 1.79
CA ARG A 19 41.56 18.60 3.16
C ARG A 19 40.08 18.46 3.47
N ASP A 20 39.27 19.48 3.13
CA ASP A 20 37.85 19.48 3.37
C ASP A 20 37.16 18.31 2.63
N TYR A 21 37.53 18.07 1.37
CA TYR A 21 37.04 16.93 0.58
C TYR A 21 37.49 15.58 1.17
N ARG A 22 38.76 15.43 1.56
CA ARG A 22 39.24 14.21 2.19
C ARG A 22 38.57 13.92 3.52
N ASN A 23 38.40 14.93 4.36
CA ASN A 23 37.77 14.80 5.65
C ASN A 23 36.28 14.46 5.49
N TYR A 24 35.60 15.12 4.55
CA TYR A 24 34.20 14.77 4.21
C TYR A 24 34.08 13.31 3.80
N LYS A 25 34.97 12.81 2.94
CA LYS A 25 34.98 11.40 2.52
C LYS A 25 35.24 10.45 3.69
N GLN A 26 36.15 10.79 4.60
CA GLN A 26 36.41 10.00 5.81
C GLN A 26 35.23 10.01 6.77
N ASP A 27 34.61 11.15 6.98
CA ASP A 27 33.43 11.29 7.83
C ASP A 27 32.24 10.50 7.24
N PHE A 28 32.08 10.53 5.93
CA PHE A 28 31.08 9.73 5.24
C PHE A 28 31.33 8.22 5.41
N VAL A 29 32.58 7.77 5.26
CA VAL A 29 32.93 6.35 5.47
C VAL A 29 32.70 5.93 6.91
N ARG A 30 33.05 6.75 7.90
CA ARG A 30 32.76 6.48 9.32
C ARG A 30 31.27 6.39 9.59
N MET A 31 30.49 7.32 9.04
CA MET A 31 29.03 7.30 9.15
C MET A 31 28.44 6.02 8.55
N LEU A 32 28.94 5.59 7.38
CA LEU A 32 28.50 4.33 6.77
C LEU A 32 28.89 3.11 7.62
N ASP A 33 30.08 3.09 8.20
CA ASP A 33 30.52 2.01 9.08
C ASP A 33 29.65 1.93 10.35
N ASP A 34 29.33 3.06 10.95
CA ASP A 34 28.42 3.12 12.10
C ASP A 34 27.00 2.65 11.73
N VAL A 35 26.47 3.09 10.59
CA VAL A 35 25.18 2.63 10.06
C VAL A 35 25.21 1.13 9.80
N TYR A 36 26.28 0.61 9.20
CA TYR A 36 26.43 -0.81 8.94
C TYR A 36 26.44 -1.64 10.22
N LYS A 37 27.18 -1.21 11.25
CA LYS A 37 27.22 -1.86 12.55
C LYS A 37 25.86 -1.87 13.25
N LYS A 38 25.14 -0.74 13.23
CA LYS A 38 23.78 -0.63 13.77
C LYS A 38 22.80 -1.53 13.01
N SER A 39 22.89 -1.54 11.68
CA SER A 39 21.99 -2.34 10.83
C SER A 39 22.19 -3.84 11.01
N GLN A 40 23.41 -4.27 11.29
CA GLN A 40 23.69 -5.68 11.59
C GLN A 40 22.94 -6.16 12.84
N ALA A 41 22.91 -5.35 13.88
CA ALA A 41 22.12 -5.67 15.08
C ALA A 41 20.62 -5.77 14.78
N ILE A 42 20.09 -4.82 14.00
CA ILE A 42 18.66 -4.81 13.58
C ILE A 42 18.33 -6.06 12.74
N MET A 43 19.20 -6.44 11.82
CA MET A 43 19.01 -7.64 10.98
C MET A 43 18.92 -8.94 11.76
N TYR A 44 19.63 -9.05 12.90
CA TYR A 44 19.57 -10.21 13.78
C TYR A 44 18.29 -10.27 14.61
N VAL A 45 17.78 -9.13 15.03
CA VAL A 45 16.59 -9.04 15.90
C VAL A 45 15.28 -9.16 15.09
N GLY A 46 15.34 -9.02 13.76
CA GLY A 46 14.16 -9.08 12.91
C GLY A 46 13.17 -7.95 13.20
N ASP A 47 13.71 -6.74 13.39
CA ASP A 47 12.91 -5.56 13.72
C ASP A 47 11.86 -5.30 12.64
N LYS A 48 10.60 -5.44 13.03
CA LYS A 48 9.44 -5.09 12.23
C LYS A 48 8.98 -3.71 12.65
N GLU A 49 9.63 -2.69 12.16
CA GLU A 49 9.22 -1.30 12.38
C GLU A 49 7.78 -1.08 11.90
N ASN A 50 7.38 -1.81 10.86
CA ASN A 50 6.03 -1.81 10.31
C ASN A 50 5.52 -3.23 10.06
N SER A 51 4.23 -3.46 10.27
CA SER A 51 3.57 -4.76 10.07
C SER A 51 3.58 -5.25 8.61
N ASN A 52 3.87 -4.37 7.65
CA ASN A 52 3.98 -4.68 6.22
C ASN A 52 5.39 -5.05 5.76
N ALA A 53 6.39 -5.10 6.65
CA ALA A 53 7.74 -5.53 6.32
C ALA A 53 7.96 -7.01 6.65
N ASP A 54 8.59 -7.74 5.73
CA ASP A 54 9.01 -9.12 5.95
C ASP A 54 10.53 -9.18 6.08
N SER A 55 11.01 -9.45 7.29
CA SER A 55 12.44 -9.52 7.60
C SER A 55 13.19 -10.68 6.90
N ALA A 56 12.48 -11.65 6.35
CA ALA A 56 13.08 -12.73 5.57
C ALA A 56 13.55 -12.28 4.18
N LEU A 57 12.97 -11.21 3.64
CA LEU A 57 13.30 -10.72 2.31
C LEU A 57 14.65 -10.00 2.28
N VAL A 58 15.45 -10.26 1.25
CA VAL A 58 16.74 -9.58 1.01
C VAL A 58 16.54 -8.07 0.82
N SER A 59 15.47 -7.67 0.15
CA SER A 59 15.11 -6.27 -0.06
C SER A 59 14.83 -5.53 1.26
N THR A 60 14.17 -6.16 2.22
CA THR A 60 13.95 -5.59 3.56
C THR A 60 15.28 -5.32 4.27
N LYS A 61 16.20 -6.27 4.25
CA LYS A 61 17.54 -6.11 4.86
C LYS A 61 18.30 -4.93 4.26
N ARG A 62 18.25 -4.75 2.94
CA ARG A 62 18.85 -3.60 2.26
C ARG A 62 18.19 -2.28 2.67
N SER A 63 16.88 -2.26 2.75
CA SER A 63 16.12 -1.07 3.16
C SER A 63 16.40 -0.64 4.59
N LEU A 64 16.59 -1.58 5.52
CA LEU A 64 16.96 -1.26 6.91
C LEU A 64 18.26 -0.44 6.98
N ILE A 65 19.27 -0.80 6.19
CA ILE A 65 20.53 -0.06 6.11
C ILE A 65 20.29 1.37 5.58
N PHE A 66 19.52 1.48 4.51
CA PHE A 66 19.20 2.76 3.90
C PHE A 66 18.34 3.65 4.82
N ASN A 67 17.36 3.07 5.49
CA ASN A 67 16.52 3.77 6.45
C ASN A 67 17.35 4.32 7.62
N GLN A 68 18.29 3.53 8.16
CA GLN A 68 19.15 4.01 9.23
C GLN A 68 20.05 5.17 8.76
N LEU A 69 20.60 5.08 7.55
CA LEU A 69 21.36 6.18 6.95
C LEU A 69 20.49 7.46 6.84
N ASN A 70 19.28 7.33 6.35
CA ASN A 70 18.37 8.48 6.23
C ASN A 70 17.99 9.08 7.59
N LYS A 71 17.80 8.27 8.64
CA LYS A 71 17.58 8.76 10.01
C LYS A 71 18.75 9.61 10.50
N GLU A 72 19.99 9.15 10.31
CA GLU A 72 21.19 9.91 10.69
C GLU A 72 21.32 11.22 9.89
N LEU A 73 21.03 11.18 8.59
CA LEU A 73 21.04 12.39 7.75
C LEU A 73 19.94 13.38 8.16
N TYR A 74 18.75 12.90 8.46
CA TYR A 74 17.65 13.75 8.93
C TYR A 74 17.99 14.44 10.24
N GLN A 75 18.51 13.71 11.23
CA GLN A 75 18.95 14.28 12.51
C GLN A 75 20.03 15.34 12.28
N LYS A 76 21.01 15.06 11.44
CA LYS A 76 22.14 15.98 11.20
C LYS A 76 21.73 17.29 10.53
N PHE A 77 20.78 17.27 9.60
CA PHE A 77 20.45 18.42 8.77
C PHE A 77 19.18 19.17 9.15
N PHE A 78 18.29 18.54 9.92
CA PHE A 78 16.96 19.08 10.19
C PHE A 78 16.63 19.21 11.68
N LEU A 79 17.41 18.63 12.57
CA LEU A 79 17.19 18.71 14.02
C LEU A 79 18.31 19.47 14.72
N THR A 80 17.94 20.21 15.76
CA THR A 80 18.88 20.82 16.70
C THR A 80 19.45 19.78 17.66
N THR A 81 20.52 20.14 18.37
CA THR A 81 21.10 19.26 19.39
C THR A 81 20.11 18.94 20.51
N GLU A 82 19.30 19.93 20.90
CA GLU A 82 18.27 19.80 21.94
C GLU A 82 17.14 18.85 21.48
N GLU A 83 16.69 18.95 20.24
CA GLU A 83 15.68 18.06 19.68
C GLU A 83 16.19 16.62 19.56
N ILE A 84 17.44 16.44 19.13
CA ILE A 84 18.09 15.11 19.09
C ILE A 84 18.16 14.53 20.50
N GLN A 85 18.54 15.34 21.49
CA GLN A 85 18.61 14.89 22.86
C GLN A 85 17.22 14.56 23.41
N ALA A 86 16.21 15.37 23.13
CA ALA A 86 14.82 15.10 23.52
C ALA A 86 14.28 13.79 22.92
N CYS A 87 14.66 13.48 21.67
CA CYS A 87 14.34 12.18 21.05
C CYS A 87 15.03 11.01 21.79
N ARG A 88 16.31 11.17 22.15
CA ARG A 88 17.07 10.14 22.86
C ARG A 88 16.56 9.88 24.26
N ASP A 89 16.13 10.94 24.94
CA ASP A 89 15.57 10.88 26.29
C ASP A 89 14.10 10.42 26.31
N GLY A 90 13.47 10.25 25.12
CA GLY A 90 12.10 9.78 24.99
C GLY A 90 11.02 10.85 25.24
N TYR A 91 11.37 12.13 25.28
CA TYR A 91 10.39 13.22 25.40
C TYR A 91 9.60 13.44 24.11
N ILE A 92 10.24 13.24 22.96
CA ILE A 92 9.59 13.32 21.63
C ILE A 92 9.94 12.09 20.79
N TYR A 93 8.99 11.68 19.96
CA TYR A 93 9.18 10.64 18.96
C TYR A 93 8.81 11.19 17.58
N ILE A 94 9.76 11.12 16.65
CA ILE A 94 9.53 11.53 15.26
C ILE A 94 9.25 10.28 14.45
N HIS A 95 7.97 10.07 14.13
CA HIS A 95 7.51 8.95 13.32
C HIS A 95 8.07 9.03 11.89
N ASP A 96 8.46 7.88 11.33
CA ASP A 96 8.95 7.76 9.95
C ASP A 96 10.12 8.69 9.61
N MET A 97 11.02 8.92 10.57
CA MET A 97 12.15 9.84 10.41
C MET A 97 13.00 9.53 9.18
N SER A 98 13.12 8.26 8.79
CA SER A 98 13.88 7.82 7.61
C SER A 98 13.28 8.27 6.27
N ALA A 99 12.01 8.64 6.25
CA ALA A 99 11.27 8.97 5.02
C ALA A 99 10.81 10.43 4.93
N ARG A 100 11.00 11.21 6.01
CA ARG A 100 10.42 12.55 6.10
C ARG A 100 10.93 13.56 5.10
N ARG A 101 12.12 13.35 4.55
CA ARG A 101 12.75 14.33 3.67
C ARG A 101 12.29 14.19 2.22
N ASP A 102 12.22 12.98 1.71
CA ASP A 102 12.24 12.71 0.27
C ASP A 102 10.99 11.98 -0.23
N THR A 103 10.07 11.57 0.68
CA THR A 103 8.98 10.67 0.32
C THR A 103 7.63 11.22 0.76
N MET A 104 6.61 11.04 -0.08
CA MET A 104 5.23 11.19 0.34
C MET A 104 4.91 10.12 1.39
N ASN A 105 4.28 10.51 2.50
CA ASN A 105 3.98 9.54 3.54
C ASN A 105 2.69 8.76 3.24
N CYS A 106 1.53 9.38 3.38
CA CYS A 106 0.23 8.74 3.21
C CYS A 106 -0.61 9.50 2.18
N CYS A 107 -1.54 8.80 1.52
CA CYS A 107 -2.50 9.46 0.64
C CYS A 107 -3.88 8.78 0.66
N LEU A 108 -4.90 9.57 0.37
CA LEU A 108 -6.19 9.12 -0.15
C LEU A 108 -6.11 9.22 -1.67
N PHE A 109 -6.30 8.12 -2.37
CA PHE A 109 -6.08 8.07 -3.81
C PHE A 109 -7.41 7.92 -4.56
N ASP A 110 -7.70 8.89 -5.42
CA ASP A 110 -8.91 8.88 -6.24
C ASP A 110 -8.77 7.94 -7.43
N VAL A 111 -8.99 6.66 -7.16
CA VAL A 111 -8.92 5.61 -8.19
C VAL A 111 -10.03 5.79 -9.24
N ALA A 112 -11.22 6.26 -8.86
CA ALA A 112 -12.31 6.47 -9.79
C ALA A 112 -11.93 7.47 -10.89
N HIS A 113 -11.31 8.58 -10.51
CA HIS A 113 -10.84 9.59 -11.45
C HIS A 113 -9.76 9.03 -12.38
N VAL A 114 -8.82 8.27 -11.84
CA VAL A 114 -7.72 7.69 -12.65
C VAL A 114 -8.23 6.68 -13.65
N LEU A 115 -9.19 5.83 -13.28
CA LEU A 115 -9.75 4.83 -14.19
C LEU A 115 -10.61 5.42 -15.30
N SER A 116 -11.26 6.56 -15.04
CA SER A 116 -12.19 7.18 -15.98
C SER A 116 -11.49 7.65 -17.25
N GLY A 117 -11.84 7.05 -18.39
CA GLY A 117 -11.26 7.38 -19.70
C GLY A 117 -9.87 6.78 -19.96
N GLY A 118 -9.29 6.09 -19.00
CA GLY A 118 -7.93 5.52 -19.08
C GLY A 118 -6.83 6.47 -18.63
N PHE A 119 -5.62 5.95 -18.48
CA PHE A 119 -4.46 6.69 -17.95
C PHE A 119 -3.13 6.08 -18.42
N GLU A 120 -2.06 6.83 -18.29
CA GLU A 120 -0.70 6.35 -18.53
C GLU A 120 -0.02 5.97 -17.20
N MET A 121 0.59 4.79 -17.15
CA MET A 121 1.42 4.35 -16.04
C MET A 121 2.69 3.66 -16.56
N GLY A 122 3.84 4.14 -16.15
CA GLY A 122 5.12 3.74 -16.77
C GLY A 122 5.17 4.24 -18.22
N ASN A 123 5.31 3.31 -19.14
CA ASN A 123 5.34 3.61 -20.58
C ASN A 123 4.14 3.01 -21.32
N ILE A 124 3.05 2.69 -20.61
CA ILE A 124 1.90 1.99 -21.16
C ILE A 124 0.62 2.76 -20.85
N TRP A 125 -0.23 2.90 -21.87
CA TRP A 125 -1.58 3.42 -21.72
C TRP A 125 -2.51 2.29 -21.23
N TYR A 126 -3.15 2.52 -20.10
CA TYR A 126 -4.22 1.67 -19.58
C TYR A 126 -5.57 2.19 -20.05
N ASN A 127 -6.29 1.41 -20.82
CA ASN A 127 -7.67 1.74 -21.18
C ASN A 127 -8.59 1.55 -19.96
N GLU A 128 -9.67 2.34 -19.92
CA GLU A 128 -10.70 2.13 -18.90
C GLU A 128 -11.21 0.69 -18.91
N PRO A 129 -11.32 0.02 -17.75
CA PRO A 129 -11.81 -1.36 -17.66
C PRO A 129 -13.22 -1.51 -18.22
N LYS A 130 -13.45 -2.60 -18.92
CA LYS A 130 -14.77 -2.93 -19.50
C LYS A 130 -15.52 -4.00 -18.70
N THR A 131 -14.88 -4.56 -17.68
CA THR A 131 -15.42 -5.63 -16.83
C THR A 131 -14.87 -5.51 -15.43
N LEU A 132 -15.53 -6.15 -14.47
CA LEU A 132 -15.19 -6.10 -13.05
C LEU A 132 -13.84 -6.78 -12.78
N ASP A 133 -13.58 -7.92 -13.36
CA ASP A 133 -12.32 -8.67 -13.24
C ASP A 133 -11.11 -7.82 -13.67
N VAL A 134 -11.23 -7.16 -14.84
CA VAL A 134 -10.18 -6.25 -15.32
C VAL A 134 -10.04 -5.03 -14.41
N ALA A 135 -11.15 -4.50 -13.86
CA ALA A 135 -11.08 -3.39 -12.91
C ALA A 135 -10.29 -3.77 -11.64
N PHE A 136 -10.51 -4.96 -11.10
CA PHE A 136 -9.72 -5.48 -9.97
C PHE A 136 -8.22 -5.56 -10.29
N ASP A 137 -7.86 -6.06 -11.46
CA ASP A 137 -6.45 -6.18 -11.86
C ASP A 137 -5.81 -4.80 -12.02
N VAL A 138 -6.45 -3.89 -12.76
CA VAL A 138 -5.90 -2.54 -13.00
C VAL A 138 -5.78 -1.75 -11.69
N ILE A 139 -6.77 -1.80 -10.80
CA ILE A 139 -6.68 -1.18 -9.47
C ILE A 139 -5.53 -1.79 -8.68
N GLY A 140 -5.37 -3.10 -8.73
CA GLY A 140 -4.24 -3.78 -8.09
C GLY A 140 -2.89 -3.28 -8.58
N ASP A 141 -2.72 -3.07 -9.87
CA ASP A 141 -1.49 -2.53 -10.47
C ASP A 141 -1.24 -1.07 -10.06
N ILE A 142 -2.30 -0.22 -10.05
CA ILE A 142 -2.23 1.16 -9.56
C ILE A 142 -1.75 1.17 -8.10
N VAL A 143 -2.36 0.35 -7.25
CA VAL A 143 -2.01 0.27 -5.82
C VAL A 143 -0.56 -0.14 -5.63
N LEU A 144 -0.09 -1.19 -6.31
CA LEU A 144 1.30 -1.64 -6.19
C LEU A 144 2.29 -0.59 -6.69
N SER A 145 1.98 0.06 -7.81
CA SER A 145 2.83 1.10 -8.38
C SER A 145 2.88 2.34 -7.49
N ALA A 146 1.73 2.88 -7.11
CA ALA A 146 1.64 4.10 -6.30
C ALA A 146 2.18 3.87 -4.87
N ALA A 147 1.82 2.76 -4.22
CA ALA A 147 2.31 2.43 -2.89
C ALA A 147 3.84 2.27 -2.84
N SER A 148 4.46 1.83 -3.94
CA SER A 148 5.92 1.74 -4.03
C SER A 148 6.62 3.10 -4.06
N GLN A 149 5.91 4.19 -4.38
CA GLN A 149 6.43 5.55 -4.43
C GLN A 149 6.28 6.32 -3.12
N GLN A 150 5.61 5.75 -2.14
CA GLN A 150 5.36 6.38 -0.85
C GLN A 150 5.82 5.49 0.31
N TYR A 151 5.94 6.07 1.50
CA TYR A 151 6.42 5.37 2.68
C TYR A 151 5.29 4.82 3.55
N GLY A 152 4.19 5.55 3.67
CA GLY A 152 3.08 5.22 4.55
C GLY A 152 1.86 4.64 3.86
N GLY A 153 0.68 4.85 4.44
CA GLY A 153 -0.56 4.23 4.03
C GLY A 153 -1.12 4.77 2.70
N PHE A 154 -1.63 3.86 1.90
CA PHE A 154 -2.36 4.14 0.67
C PHE A 154 -3.82 3.75 0.87
N THR A 155 -4.74 4.70 0.71
CA THR A 155 -6.16 4.44 0.92
C THR A 155 -6.96 4.61 -0.38
N VAL A 156 -7.73 3.58 -0.72
CA VAL A 156 -8.75 3.63 -1.77
C VAL A 156 -10.11 3.85 -1.10
N PRO A 157 -10.66 5.07 -1.18
CA PRO A 157 -11.95 5.38 -0.56
C PRO A 157 -13.12 4.78 -1.33
N SER A 158 -14.15 4.33 -0.63
CA SER A 158 -15.45 3.90 -1.18
C SER A 158 -15.33 2.90 -2.34
N VAL A 159 -14.57 1.83 -2.10
CA VAL A 159 -14.26 0.83 -3.14
C VAL A 159 -15.52 0.15 -3.71
N ASP A 160 -16.58 0.06 -2.93
CA ASP A 160 -17.89 -0.41 -3.33
C ASP A 160 -18.49 0.44 -4.45
N LEU A 161 -18.44 1.77 -4.32
CA LEU A 161 -18.90 2.70 -5.34
C LEU A 161 -17.99 2.72 -6.58
N ILE A 162 -16.68 2.59 -6.38
CA ILE A 162 -15.70 2.54 -7.48
C ILE A 162 -15.92 1.32 -8.38
N LEU A 163 -16.23 0.16 -7.78
CA LEU A 163 -16.41 -1.09 -8.51
C LEU A 163 -17.80 -1.25 -9.13
N GLU A 164 -18.81 -0.53 -8.62
CA GLU A 164 -20.21 -0.64 -9.07
C GLU A 164 -20.39 -0.50 -10.59
N PRO A 165 -19.83 0.54 -11.28
CA PRO A 165 -20.01 0.69 -12.73
C PRO A 165 -19.37 -0.44 -13.53
N TYR A 166 -18.29 -1.04 -13.04
CA TYR A 166 -17.64 -2.18 -13.70
C TYR A 166 -18.41 -3.49 -13.48
N ALA A 167 -19.00 -3.64 -12.31
CA ALA A 167 -19.92 -4.75 -12.03
C ALA A 167 -21.16 -4.71 -12.92
N GLU A 168 -21.73 -3.52 -13.15
CA GLU A 168 -22.84 -3.35 -14.08
C GLU A 168 -22.45 -3.73 -15.52
N LYS A 169 -21.24 -3.33 -15.97
CA LYS A 169 -20.73 -3.75 -17.30
C LYS A 169 -20.56 -5.28 -17.39
N SER A 170 -20.02 -5.93 -16.34
CA SER A 170 -19.94 -7.40 -16.28
C SER A 170 -21.31 -8.06 -16.30
N TYR A 171 -22.26 -7.56 -15.51
CA TYR A 171 -23.63 -8.05 -15.48
C TYR A 171 -24.29 -7.99 -16.86
N ARG A 172 -24.25 -6.85 -17.53
CA ARG A 172 -24.82 -6.69 -18.88
C ARG A 172 -24.18 -7.63 -19.88
N ARG A 173 -22.86 -7.85 -19.79
CA ARG A 173 -22.14 -8.82 -20.64
C ARG A 173 -22.59 -10.27 -20.39
N ALA A 174 -22.75 -10.65 -19.13
CA ALA A 174 -23.21 -11.97 -18.75
C ALA A 174 -24.67 -12.20 -19.17
N LEU A 175 -25.55 -11.24 -18.92
CA LEU A 175 -26.95 -11.29 -19.32
C LEU A 175 -27.11 -11.49 -20.83
N ALA A 176 -26.45 -10.65 -21.64
CA ALA A 176 -26.48 -10.78 -23.10
C ALA A 176 -25.91 -12.13 -23.61
N LYS A 177 -24.96 -12.73 -22.89
CA LYS A 177 -24.44 -14.07 -23.19
C LYS A 177 -25.54 -15.14 -22.96
N TYR A 178 -26.24 -15.10 -21.83
CA TYR A 178 -27.28 -16.06 -21.48
C TYR A 178 -28.52 -15.94 -22.38
N GLU A 179 -28.94 -14.72 -22.70
CA GLU A 179 -30.01 -14.45 -23.67
C GLU A 179 -29.68 -15.04 -25.05
N ARG A 180 -28.46 -14.82 -25.54
CA ARG A 180 -27.99 -15.40 -26.81
C ARG A 180 -27.97 -16.92 -26.80
N LEU A 181 -27.78 -17.53 -25.63
CA LEU A 181 -27.82 -18.99 -25.48
C LEU A 181 -29.26 -19.55 -25.33
N GLY A 182 -30.28 -18.68 -25.36
CA GLY A 182 -31.69 -19.06 -25.24
C GLY A 182 -32.11 -19.43 -23.82
N VAL A 183 -31.40 -18.95 -22.79
CA VAL A 183 -31.79 -19.15 -21.39
C VAL A 183 -33.02 -18.28 -21.09
N ALA A 184 -33.97 -18.80 -20.31
CA ALA A 184 -35.17 -18.04 -19.89
C ALA A 184 -34.76 -16.78 -19.12
N ALA A 185 -35.48 -15.67 -19.29
CA ALA A 185 -35.07 -14.34 -18.81
C ALA A 185 -34.79 -14.30 -17.31
N ASP A 186 -35.70 -14.86 -16.49
CA ASP A 186 -35.52 -14.92 -15.03
C ASP A 186 -34.28 -15.74 -14.60
N LEU A 187 -34.01 -16.82 -15.28
CA LEU A 187 -32.82 -17.63 -15.04
C LEU A 187 -31.56 -16.93 -15.55
N ALA A 188 -31.64 -16.26 -16.71
CA ALA A 188 -30.52 -15.49 -17.26
C ALA A 188 -30.09 -14.34 -16.31
N GLU A 189 -31.04 -13.61 -15.75
CA GLU A 189 -30.77 -12.58 -14.74
C GLU A 189 -30.12 -13.16 -13.49
N LYS A 190 -30.67 -14.25 -12.96
CA LYS A 190 -30.14 -14.93 -11.78
C LYS A 190 -28.68 -15.41 -11.99
N GLU A 191 -28.42 -16.06 -13.11
CA GLU A 191 -27.08 -16.55 -13.42
C GLU A 191 -26.08 -15.40 -13.68
N ALA A 192 -26.53 -14.31 -14.33
CA ALA A 192 -25.70 -13.13 -14.52
C ALA A 192 -25.33 -12.46 -13.20
N LEU A 193 -26.23 -12.38 -12.23
CA LEU A 193 -25.95 -11.89 -10.88
C LEU A 193 -24.99 -12.82 -10.12
N ALA A 194 -25.14 -14.13 -10.28
CA ALA A 194 -24.24 -15.11 -9.68
C ALA A 194 -22.81 -15.00 -10.24
N ASP A 195 -22.68 -14.78 -11.55
CA ASP A 195 -21.39 -14.54 -12.20
C ASP A 195 -20.71 -13.29 -11.62
N VAL A 196 -21.42 -12.17 -11.49
CA VAL A 196 -20.88 -10.94 -10.92
C VAL A 196 -20.49 -11.11 -9.44
N LYS A 197 -21.32 -11.79 -8.65
CA LYS A 197 -20.97 -12.11 -7.25
C LYS A 197 -19.66 -12.89 -7.19
N LYS A 198 -19.50 -13.88 -8.06
CA LYS A 198 -18.26 -14.66 -8.13
C LYS A 198 -17.06 -13.81 -8.58
N GLU A 199 -17.25 -12.89 -9.53
CA GLU A 199 -16.18 -11.94 -9.92
C GLU A 199 -15.75 -11.08 -8.72
N PHE A 200 -16.67 -10.58 -7.88
CA PHE A 200 -16.34 -9.88 -6.64
C PHE A 200 -15.54 -10.76 -5.66
N GLU A 201 -16.02 -11.96 -5.38
CA GLU A 201 -15.36 -12.89 -4.46
C GLU A 201 -13.93 -13.20 -4.92
N GLN A 202 -13.74 -13.48 -6.20
CA GLN A 202 -12.43 -13.77 -6.77
C GLN A 202 -11.54 -12.52 -6.82
N GLY A 203 -12.09 -11.37 -7.13
CA GLY A 203 -11.38 -10.09 -7.16
C GLY A 203 -10.83 -9.70 -5.79
N PHE A 204 -11.66 -9.73 -4.76
CA PHE A 204 -11.22 -9.44 -3.39
C PHE A 204 -10.24 -10.47 -2.87
N GLN A 205 -10.43 -11.76 -3.16
CA GLN A 205 -9.47 -12.79 -2.84
C GLN A 205 -8.12 -12.53 -3.55
N GLY A 206 -8.16 -12.13 -4.81
CA GLY A 206 -6.97 -11.76 -5.59
C GLY A 206 -6.22 -10.57 -4.96
N TRP A 207 -6.94 -9.55 -4.46
CA TRP A 207 -6.32 -8.43 -3.74
C TRP A 207 -5.69 -8.88 -2.41
N GLU A 208 -6.35 -9.76 -1.67
CA GLU A 208 -5.76 -10.30 -0.45
C GLU A 208 -4.46 -11.06 -0.72
N TYR A 209 -4.38 -11.82 -1.81
CA TYR A 209 -3.12 -12.44 -2.22
C TYR A 209 -2.10 -11.37 -2.64
N LYS A 210 -2.46 -10.51 -3.58
CA LYS A 210 -1.57 -9.52 -4.18
C LYS A 210 -0.94 -8.60 -3.11
N PHE A 211 -1.74 -8.09 -2.18
CA PHE A 211 -1.29 -7.11 -1.19
C PHE A 211 -0.56 -7.72 0.02
N ASN A 212 -0.60 -9.03 0.21
CA ASN A 212 0.14 -9.72 1.27
C ASN A 212 1.34 -10.53 0.77
N THR A 213 1.56 -10.61 -0.56
CA THR A 213 2.64 -11.44 -1.12
C THR A 213 3.55 -10.71 -2.09
N VAL A 214 3.09 -9.60 -2.70
CA VAL A 214 3.89 -8.83 -3.66
C VAL A 214 4.53 -7.66 -2.95
N ALA A 215 5.79 -7.83 -2.58
CA ALA A 215 6.57 -6.80 -1.91
C ALA A 215 7.18 -5.81 -2.92
N SER A 216 7.39 -4.56 -2.47
CA SER A 216 8.16 -3.57 -3.20
C SER A 216 9.66 -3.92 -3.24
N SER A 217 10.45 -3.15 -4.00
CA SER A 217 11.92 -3.29 -4.00
C SER A 217 12.55 -2.94 -2.65
N ARG A 218 11.82 -2.32 -1.73
CA ARG A 218 12.24 -2.05 -0.35
C ARG A 218 11.95 -3.21 0.60
N GLY A 219 11.18 -4.23 0.16
CA GLY A 219 10.81 -5.39 0.97
C GLY A 219 9.57 -5.21 1.83
N ASP A 220 8.80 -4.16 1.59
CA ASP A 220 7.51 -3.90 2.21
C ASP A 220 6.35 -4.26 1.27
N TYR A 221 5.29 -4.79 1.84
CA TYR A 221 4.01 -4.95 1.18
C TYR A 221 3.26 -3.61 1.18
N PRO A 222 2.36 -3.35 0.21
CA PRO A 222 1.59 -2.11 0.20
C PRO A 222 0.77 -1.97 1.49
N PHE A 223 0.97 -0.87 2.21
CA PHE A 223 0.21 -0.56 3.42
C PHE A 223 -1.14 0.03 3.04
N ILE A 224 -1.97 -0.82 2.44
CA ILE A 224 -3.23 -0.41 1.83
C ILE A 224 -4.41 -0.50 2.80
N THR A 225 -5.27 0.51 2.71
CA THR A 225 -6.59 0.55 3.33
C THR A 225 -7.64 0.72 2.23
N VAL A 226 -8.77 0.06 2.37
CA VAL A 226 -9.97 0.28 1.55
C VAL A 226 -11.12 0.68 2.46
N THR A 227 -11.96 1.61 2.01
CA THR A 227 -13.20 1.92 2.72
C THR A 227 -14.39 1.48 1.89
N ALA A 228 -15.46 1.04 2.54
CA ALA A 228 -16.72 0.65 1.91
C ALA A 228 -17.86 0.66 2.93
N GLY A 229 -19.08 0.50 2.47
CA GLY A 229 -20.24 0.29 3.33
C GLY A 229 -21.40 1.27 3.11
N THR A 230 -21.22 2.34 2.33
CA THR A 230 -22.28 3.36 2.14
C THR A 230 -22.96 3.31 0.77
N GLY A 231 -22.49 2.45 -0.14
CA GLY A 231 -23.10 2.27 -1.45
C GLY A 231 -24.46 1.59 -1.36
N THR A 232 -25.53 2.26 -1.81
CA THR A 232 -26.91 1.75 -1.76
C THR A 232 -27.34 1.02 -3.03
N GLY A 233 -26.56 1.14 -4.12
CA GLY A 233 -26.81 0.42 -5.37
C GLY A 233 -26.63 -1.09 -5.20
N GLN A 234 -27.28 -1.87 -6.05
CA GLN A 234 -27.26 -3.33 -5.99
C GLN A 234 -25.84 -3.90 -6.00
N PHE A 235 -25.00 -3.40 -6.90
CA PHE A 235 -23.64 -3.90 -7.05
C PHE A 235 -22.70 -3.34 -5.99
N ALA A 236 -22.91 -2.12 -5.50
CA ALA A 236 -22.14 -1.57 -4.38
C ALA A 236 -22.41 -2.35 -3.09
N ARG A 237 -23.66 -2.70 -2.80
CA ARG A 237 -24.03 -3.60 -1.68
C ARG A 237 -23.37 -4.96 -1.83
N MET A 238 -23.46 -5.57 -3.03
CA MET A 238 -22.83 -6.86 -3.33
C MET A 238 -21.33 -6.81 -3.14
N ALA A 239 -20.67 -5.73 -3.55
CA ALA A 239 -19.24 -5.52 -3.35
C ALA A 239 -18.87 -5.48 -1.86
N SER A 240 -19.60 -4.68 -1.06
CA SER A 240 -19.37 -4.57 0.38
C SER A 240 -19.53 -5.91 1.10
N VAL A 241 -20.61 -6.62 0.83
CA VAL A 241 -20.86 -7.95 1.41
C VAL A 241 -19.80 -8.95 1.01
N ALA A 242 -19.49 -9.07 -0.30
CA ALA A 242 -18.48 -10.00 -0.80
C ALA A 242 -17.08 -9.73 -0.21
N MET A 243 -16.69 -8.46 -0.08
CA MET A 243 -15.42 -8.09 0.53
C MET A 243 -15.33 -8.56 1.99
N LEU A 244 -16.37 -8.32 2.77
CA LEU A 244 -16.42 -8.69 4.19
C LEU A 244 -16.47 -10.22 4.38
N GLU A 245 -17.23 -10.94 3.53
CA GLU A 245 -17.29 -12.40 3.55
C GLU A 245 -15.94 -13.04 3.18
N VAL A 246 -15.25 -12.53 2.16
CA VAL A 246 -13.92 -12.99 1.76
C VAL A 246 -12.94 -12.79 2.91
N ARG A 247 -12.94 -11.60 3.53
CA ARG A 247 -12.09 -11.30 4.68
C ARG A 247 -12.36 -12.23 5.86
N ARG A 248 -13.61 -12.42 6.23
CA ARG A 248 -14.02 -13.33 7.30
C ARG A 248 -13.59 -14.78 7.02
N GLY A 249 -13.66 -15.19 5.75
CA GLY A 249 -13.25 -16.52 5.32
C GLY A 249 -11.77 -16.80 5.49
N GLY A 250 -10.92 -15.79 5.49
CA GLY A 250 -9.46 -15.90 5.54
C GLY A 250 -8.86 -16.60 4.33
N GLN A 251 -7.52 -16.65 4.27
CA GLN A 251 -6.77 -17.23 3.15
C GLN A 251 -5.89 -18.39 3.59
N GLY A 252 -5.64 -19.34 2.69
CA GLY A 252 -4.80 -20.50 2.94
C GLY A 252 -5.38 -21.81 2.44
N LYS A 253 -4.74 -22.91 2.80
CA LYS A 253 -5.21 -24.26 2.45
C LYS A 253 -6.54 -24.57 3.14
N THR A 254 -7.37 -25.36 2.50
CA THR A 254 -8.62 -25.87 3.08
C THR A 254 -8.34 -26.49 4.46
N GLY A 255 -9.09 -26.07 5.47
CA GLY A 255 -8.92 -26.51 6.87
C GLY A 255 -7.81 -25.79 7.64
N HIS A 256 -7.02 -24.91 6.97
CA HIS A 256 -5.92 -24.15 7.58
C HIS A 256 -5.92 -22.68 7.12
N LYS A 257 -7.10 -22.09 6.99
CA LYS A 257 -7.23 -20.68 6.64
C LYS A 257 -6.80 -19.79 7.81
N LYS A 258 -6.17 -18.67 7.48
CA LYS A 258 -5.71 -17.66 8.44
C LYS A 258 -6.22 -16.29 8.02
N PRO A 259 -6.45 -15.38 8.97
CA PRO A 259 -6.74 -14.00 8.64
C PRO A 259 -5.52 -13.37 7.92
N VAL A 260 -5.79 -12.46 7.00
CA VAL A 260 -4.78 -11.68 6.29
C VAL A 260 -4.79 -10.24 6.78
N LEU A 261 -3.68 -9.53 6.59
CA LEU A 261 -3.52 -8.19 7.11
C LEU A 261 -4.04 -7.13 6.13
N PHE A 262 -3.75 -7.29 4.85
CA PHE A 262 -4.08 -6.30 3.81
C PHE A 262 -5.09 -6.81 2.78
N PRO A 263 -5.91 -5.89 2.21
CA PRO A 263 -6.08 -4.50 2.61
C PRO A 263 -6.69 -4.38 4.02
N LYS A 264 -6.35 -3.34 4.78
CA LYS A 264 -7.15 -2.96 5.96
C LYS A 264 -8.52 -2.51 5.46
N ILE A 265 -9.57 -2.95 6.12
CA ILE A 265 -10.95 -2.57 5.79
C ILE A 265 -11.43 -1.57 6.82
N VAL A 266 -11.91 -0.42 6.36
CA VAL A 266 -12.62 0.56 7.18
C VAL A 266 -14.07 0.55 6.75
N PHE A 267 -14.94 0.06 7.62
CA PHE A 267 -16.38 0.08 7.42
C PHE A 267 -16.91 1.49 7.68
N LEU A 268 -17.56 2.08 6.67
CA LEU A 268 -18.16 3.39 6.78
C LEU A 268 -19.59 3.21 7.34
N TYR A 269 -19.75 3.52 8.61
CA TYR A 269 -21.05 3.42 9.29
C TYR A 269 -21.84 4.71 9.16
N ASP A 270 -23.13 4.58 8.79
CA ASP A 270 -24.13 5.64 8.81
C ASP A 270 -25.39 5.12 9.52
N GLU A 271 -25.84 5.80 10.54
CA GLU A 271 -27.00 5.41 11.34
C GLU A 271 -28.33 5.37 10.57
N ASN A 272 -28.40 6.08 9.43
CA ASN A 272 -29.57 6.08 8.57
C ASN A 272 -29.59 4.91 7.57
N LEU A 273 -28.43 4.32 7.30
CA LEU A 273 -28.25 3.26 6.32
C LEU A 273 -28.12 1.88 6.97
N HIS A 274 -27.54 1.80 8.17
CA HIS A 274 -27.11 0.55 8.79
C HIS A 274 -27.94 0.20 10.05
N GLY A 275 -28.19 -1.09 10.23
CA GLY A 275 -28.90 -1.65 11.36
C GLY A 275 -30.24 -2.30 10.97
N PRO A 276 -30.94 -2.89 11.93
CA PRO A 276 -32.20 -3.60 11.67
C PRO A 276 -33.25 -2.73 10.98
N GLY A 277 -33.82 -3.22 9.87
CA GLY A 277 -34.82 -2.52 9.06
C GLY A 277 -34.30 -1.33 8.25
N LYS A 278 -32.98 -1.14 8.15
CA LYS A 278 -32.36 -0.08 7.36
C LYS A 278 -31.99 -0.56 5.95
N PRO A 279 -31.77 0.37 4.99
CA PRO A 279 -31.49 0.01 3.60
C PRO A 279 -30.30 -0.93 3.38
N LEU A 280 -29.29 -0.84 4.23
CA LEU A 280 -28.05 -1.64 4.16
C LEU A 280 -27.90 -2.58 5.37
N GLU A 281 -29.02 -3.21 5.81
CA GLU A 281 -29.00 -4.17 6.92
C GLU A 281 -28.08 -5.35 6.64
N ASP A 282 -28.11 -5.90 5.43
CA ASP A 282 -27.24 -7.01 4.98
C ASP A 282 -25.74 -6.64 5.01
N VAL A 283 -25.39 -5.43 4.60
CA VAL A 283 -24.02 -4.91 4.66
C VAL A 283 -23.58 -4.72 6.12
N PHE A 284 -24.48 -4.23 6.97
CA PHE A 284 -24.22 -4.07 8.40
C PHE A 284 -24.00 -5.42 9.08
N GLU A 285 -24.87 -6.41 8.83
CA GLU A 285 -24.73 -7.77 9.36
C GLU A 285 -23.42 -8.43 8.94
N ALA A 286 -23.03 -8.27 7.65
CA ALA A 286 -21.74 -8.75 7.15
C ALA A 286 -20.56 -8.05 7.86
N GLY A 287 -20.67 -6.74 8.12
CA GLY A 287 -19.69 -5.97 8.87
C GLY A 287 -19.51 -6.46 10.30
N VAL A 288 -20.61 -6.64 11.02
CA VAL A 288 -20.62 -7.19 12.39
C VAL A 288 -20.04 -8.60 12.42
N ALA A 289 -20.37 -9.44 11.44
CA ALA A 289 -19.85 -10.82 11.37
C ALA A 289 -18.35 -10.88 11.03
N CYS A 290 -17.81 -9.82 10.42
CA CYS A 290 -16.38 -9.73 10.03
C CYS A 290 -15.53 -9.10 11.15
N SER A 291 -16.11 -8.33 12.07
CA SER A 291 -15.41 -7.70 13.19
C SER A 291 -15.06 -8.72 14.27
#